data_bf06bd923f8011ae82cd88385398d5a6
#
_entry.id   bf06bd923f8011ae82cd88385398d5a6
#
_cell.length_a   1.000
_cell.length_b   1.000
_cell.length_c   1.000
_cell.angle_alpha   90.00
_cell.angle_beta   90.00
_cell.angle_gamma   90.00
#
_symmetry.space_group_name_H-M   'P 1'
#
loop_
_entity.id
_entity.type
_entity.pdbx_description
1 polymer ?
#
loop_
_entity_poly.entity_id
_entity_poly.type
_entity_poly.pdbx_seq_one_letter_code
_entity_poly.pdbx_strand_id
1 'polypeptide(L)'
;MTISLRSILLSIASAVLLAGCAGTPYSPTPFTASGIDTSAYTAKVDAFVVVMDASSSMKFDYEDRSNFYNAKDVVTHLNQTIPELGYKSALVGFGSGSCVNREDARVVYGPATYSRADFSNGLTMLECAGGITPMADGVNVGSDTVKGSGQVALIIVSDFWQINSGAVIAAIDTLKADYGDRLCIHTIKVGDADEGGDLAAALAGVNSCGSSVDAGSLASSAAMAGYVTDVLLAPATVVKYEKNTMSASALFDHDKSNLKDEGKTALHALDESIKAKGASVVDINVIGHTDSDGTEEYNMALSIRRAEAVRDYMVSEDVDAAIIDVSGEGESNPIASNATQEGRAENRRVDIHVGITQPAN
;
A
#
# COMPACT_ATOMS: atom_id res chain seq x y z
N MET A 1 40.92 -76.47 -38.25
CA MET A 1 40.58 -75.01 -38.19
C MET A 1 39.70 -74.81 -36.91
N THR A 2 40.35 -74.51 -35.82
CA THR A 2 39.84 -74.52 -34.46
C THR A 2 39.69 -73.11 -34.01
N ILE A 3 38.41 -72.66 -33.70
CA ILE A 3 38.12 -71.36 -33.15
C ILE A 3 37.94 -71.51 -31.64
N SER A 4 38.80 -70.86 -30.87
CA SER A 4 38.79 -70.81 -29.42
C SER A 4 37.73 -69.85 -28.89
N LEU A 5 36.83 -70.34 -28.03
CA LEU A 5 35.92 -69.53 -27.24
C LEU A 5 36.67 -68.98 -26.03
N ARG A 6 36.86 -67.66 -25.96
CA ARG A 6 37.32 -66.95 -24.73
C ARG A 6 36.11 -66.54 -23.92
N SER A 7 36.06 -67.06 -22.70
CA SER A 7 35.10 -66.74 -21.66
C SER A 7 35.30 -65.28 -21.19
N ILE A 8 34.25 -64.47 -21.33
CA ILE A 8 34.19 -63.10 -20.74
C ILE A 8 33.48 -63.25 -19.37
N LEU A 9 34.25 -63.10 -18.32
CA LEU A 9 33.74 -62.92 -16.95
C LEU A 9 33.16 -61.51 -16.81
N LEU A 10 31.83 -61.43 -16.69
CA LEU A 10 31.16 -60.16 -16.33
C LEU A 10 31.23 -60.03 -14.81
N SER A 11 32.01 -59.09 -14.35
CA SER A 11 32.02 -58.64 -12.94
C SER A 11 30.80 -57.74 -12.72
N ILE A 12 29.80 -58.27 -12.04
CA ILE A 12 28.64 -57.47 -11.54
C ILE A 12 29.15 -56.72 -10.31
N ALA A 13 29.47 -55.42 -10.48
CA ALA A 13 29.67 -54.50 -9.35
C ALA A 13 28.28 -54.15 -8.79
N SER A 14 27.97 -54.72 -7.65
CA SER A 14 26.82 -54.32 -6.86
C SER A 14 27.03 -52.90 -6.33
N ALA A 15 26.52 -51.89 -7.03
CA ALA A 15 26.37 -50.55 -6.48
C ALA A 15 25.30 -50.59 -5.38
N VAL A 16 25.70 -50.63 -4.13
CA VAL A 16 24.84 -50.33 -2.98
C VAL A 16 24.47 -48.88 -3.07
N LEU A 17 23.26 -48.60 -3.58
CA LEU A 17 22.62 -47.29 -3.46
C LEU A 17 22.35 -47.09 -1.97
N LEU A 18 23.17 -46.27 -1.32
CA LEU A 18 22.83 -45.62 -0.07
C LEU A 18 21.69 -44.66 -0.38
N ALA A 19 20.46 -45.16 -0.26
CA ALA A 19 19.27 -44.34 -0.16
C ALA A 19 19.36 -43.64 1.23
N GLY A 20 20.12 -42.57 1.30
CA GLY A 20 19.96 -41.60 2.38
C GLY A 20 18.52 -41.11 2.32
N CYS A 21 17.86 -41.04 3.46
CA CYS A 21 16.57 -40.36 3.58
C CYS A 21 16.72 -38.85 3.29
N ALA A 22 16.86 -38.53 2.01
CA ALA A 22 16.61 -37.18 1.55
C ALA A 22 15.10 -37.04 1.55
N GLY A 23 14.56 -36.28 2.50
CA GLY A 23 13.14 -35.88 2.47
C GLY A 23 12.79 -35.33 1.08
N THR A 24 11.55 -35.53 0.67
CA THR A 24 11.09 -34.98 -0.62
C THR A 24 11.39 -33.49 -0.68
N PRO A 25 12.08 -33.01 -1.74
CA PRO A 25 12.36 -31.60 -1.91
C PRO A 25 11.06 -30.79 -1.86
N TYR A 26 11.10 -29.59 -1.26
CA TYR A 26 9.97 -28.66 -1.30
C TYR A 26 9.53 -28.42 -2.76
N SER A 27 8.26 -28.61 -3.00
CA SER A 27 7.58 -28.23 -4.24
C SER A 27 6.34 -27.45 -3.85
N PRO A 28 6.18 -26.19 -4.30
CA PRO A 28 5.00 -25.41 -3.96
C PRO A 28 3.73 -26.08 -4.50
N THR A 29 2.62 -25.89 -3.77
CA THR A 29 1.30 -26.29 -4.27
C THR A 29 0.95 -25.48 -5.51
N PRO A 30 0.21 -26.06 -6.48
CA PRO A 30 -0.20 -25.35 -7.68
C PRO A 30 -1.04 -24.12 -7.32
N PHE A 31 -0.61 -22.95 -7.76
CA PHE A 31 -1.29 -21.68 -7.55
C PHE A 31 -1.09 -20.78 -8.76
N THR A 32 -2.14 -20.08 -9.15
CA THR A 32 -2.09 -19.05 -10.18
C THR A 32 -2.64 -17.77 -9.57
N ALA A 33 -1.80 -16.75 -9.39
CA ALA A 33 -2.22 -15.49 -8.81
C ALA A 33 -3.34 -14.84 -9.66
N SER A 34 -4.38 -14.34 -9.02
CA SER A 34 -5.31 -13.41 -9.66
C SER A 34 -4.58 -12.11 -9.93
N GLY A 35 -4.66 -11.61 -11.17
CA GLY A 35 -4.10 -10.31 -11.51
C GLY A 35 -4.80 -9.20 -10.73
N ILE A 36 -4.03 -8.37 -10.04
CA ILE A 36 -4.53 -7.13 -9.44
C ILE A 36 -4.33 -6.02 -10.47
N ASP A 37 -5.39 -5.29 -10.78
CA ASP A 37 -5.30 -4.13 -11.68
C ASP A 37 -4.56 -2.99 -10.97
N THR A 38 -3.28 -2.85 -11.29
CA THR A 38 -2.43 -1.81 -10.68
C THR A 38 -2.81 -0.39 -11.07
N SER A 39 -3.69 -0.19 -12.07
CA SER A 39 -4.21 1.14 -12.38
C SER A 39 -5.28 1.60 -11.38
N ALA A 40 -5.94 0.64 -10.70
CA ALA A 40 -6.97 0.90 -9.70
C ALA A 40 -6.41 1.07 -8.28
N TYR A 41 -5.11 0.82 -8.07
CA TYR A 41 -4.52 0.82 -6.73
C TYR A 41 -3.16 1.51 -6.68
N THR A 42 -2.83 2.04 -5.51
CA THR A 42 -1.50 2.54 -5.13
C THR A 42 -1.00 1.75 -3.92
N ALA A 43 0.28 1.89 -3.60
CA ALA A 43 0.84 1.35 -2.37
C ALA A 43 0.18 2.01 -1.14
N LYS A 44 -0.38 1.21 -0.23
CA LYS A 44 -0.95 1.65 1.06
C LYS A 44 0.14 1.82 2.11
N VAL A 45 1.25 1.10 1.95
CA VAL A 45 2.39 1.10 2.87
C VAL A 45 3.68 1.43 2.11
N ASP A 46 4.63 2.08 2.79
CA ASP A 46 5.95 2.35 2.21
C ASP A 46 6.87 1.13 2.27
N ALA A 47 6.64 0.28 3.29
CA ALA A 47 7.41 -0.92 3.49
C ALA A 47 6.57 -2.08 4.01
N PHE A 48 6.98 -3.30 3.65
CA PHE A 48 6.49 -4.52 4.30
C PHE A 48 7.61 -5.49 4.64
N VAL A 49 7.42 -6.23 5.72
CA VAL A 49 8.32 -7.32 6.13
C VAL A 49 7.51 -8.58 6.32
N VAL A 50 7.98 -9.67 5.75
CA VAL A 50 7.48 -11.02 6.07
C VAL A 50 8.43 -11.66 7.06
N VAL A 51 7.93 -12.06 8.23
CA VAL A 51 8.65 -12.78 9.27
C VAL A 51 8.09 -14.20 9.31
N MET A 52 8.88 -15.16 8.82
CA MET A 52 8.45 -16.55 8.64
C MET A 52 9.08 -17.44 9.69
N ASP A 53 8.25 -18.24 10.33
CA ASP A 53 8.66 -19.26 11.29
C ASP A 53 9.30 -20.47 10.60
N ALA A 54 10.48 -20.83 11.06
CA ALA A 54 11.22 -22.04 10.70
C ALA A 54 11.67 -22.82 11.95
N SER A 55 10.96 -22.70 13.07
CA SER A 55 11.24 -23.41 14.31
C SER A 55 10.85 -24.89 14.25
N SER A 56 11.12 -25.64 15.34
CA SER A 56 10.90 -27.09 15.34
C SER A 56 9.44 -27.50 15.30
N SER A 57 8.50 -26.69 15.81
CA SER A 57 7.06 -26.93 15.73
C SER A 57 6.56 -26.97 14.29
N MET A 58 7.17 -26.18 13.43
CA MET A 58 6.84 -26.14 12.02
C MET A 58 7.11 -27.46 11.25
N LYS A 59 7.74 -28.46 11.89
CA LYS A 59 7.89 -29.82 11.33
C LYS A 59 6.64 -30.66 11.45
N PHE A 60 5.71 -30.30 12.34
CA PHE A 60 4.48 -31.09 12.47
C PHE A 60 3.64 -31.00 11.20
N ASP A 61 3.05 -32.15 10.83
CA ASP A 61 2.24 -32.25 9.66
C ASP A 61 0.81 -31.76 9.96
N TYR A 62 0.28 -31.01 9.01
CA TYR A 62 -1.11 -30.62 8.93
C TYR A 62 -1.59 -30.87 7.51
N GLU A 63 -2.68 -31.63 7.34
CA GLU A 63 -3.23 -32.04 6.02
C GLU A 63 -2.15 -32.69 5.13
N ASP A 64 -1.45 -33.70 5.65
CA ASP A 64 -0.42 -34.48 4.95
C ASP A 64 0.85 -33.67 4.56
N ARG A 65 1.04 -32.47 5.13
CA ARG A 65 2.17 -31.58 4.81
C ARG A 65 2.62 -30.84 6.06
N SER A 66 3.94 -30.66 6.22
CA SER A 66 4.46 -29.92 7.38
C SER A 66 4.00 -28.46 7.38
N ASN A 67 3.77 -27.89 8.58
CA ASN A 67 3.47 -26.47 8.77
C ASN A 67 4.49 -25.57 8.07
N PHE A 68 5.77 -25.97 8.05
CA PHE A 68 6.83 -25.25 7.34
C PHE A 68 6.58 -25.17 5.84
N TYR A 69 6.17 -26.26 5.20
CA TYR A 69 5.87 -26.23 3.78
C TYR A 69 4.57 -25.49 3.50
N ASN A 70 3.57 -25.58 4.36
CA ASN A 70 2.35 -24.79 4.27
C ASN A 70 2.66 -23.28 4.40
N ALA A 71 3.55 -22.88 5.33
CA ALA A 71 4.01 -21.50 5.45
C ALA A 71 4.76 -21.02 4.19
N LYS A 72 5.66 -21.88 3.64
CA LYS A 72 6.34 -21.56 2.37
C LYS A 72 5.37 -21.40 1.20
N ASP A 73 4.33 -22.23 1.14
CA ASP A 73 3.31 -22.11 0.09
C ASP A 73 2.57 -20.78 0.22
N VAL A 74 2.10 -20.43 1.41
CA VAL A 74 1.42 -19.15 1.67
C VAL A 74 2.31 -17.97 1.29
N VAL A 75 3.58 -17.97 1.71
CA VAL A 75 4.54 -16.89 1.38
C VAL A 75 4.85 -16.87 -0.12
N THR A 76 4.90 -18.02 -0.78
CA THR A 76 5.06 -18.12 -2.23
C THR A 76 3.86 -17.53 -2.97
N HIS A 77 2.64 -17.89 -2.57
CA HIS A 77 1.39 -17.37 -3.16
C HIS A 77 1.23 -15.88 -2.92
N LEU A 78 1.56 -15.41 -1.70
CA LEU A 78 1.61 -13.99 -1.35
C LEU A 78 2.58 -13.25 -2.29
N ASN A 79 3.82 -13.73 -2.43
CA ASN A 79 4.83 -13.15 -3.31
C ASN A 79 4.38 -13.13 -4.78
N GLN A 80 3.69 -14.17 -5.27
CA GLN A 80 3.15 -14.20 -6.63
C GLN A 80 2.04 -13.18 -6.86
N THR A 81 1.33 -12.79 -5.79
CA THR A 81 0.15 -11.91 -5.85
C THR A 81 0.50 -10.44 -5.64
N ILE A 82 1.52 -10.12 -4.83
CA ILE A 82 1.94 -8.73 -4.55
C ILE A 82 2.37 -8.02 -5.85
N PRO A 83 1.78 -6.87 -6.21
CA PRO A 83 2.26 -6.06 -7.33
C PRO A 83 3.54 -5.30 -6.96
N GLU A 84 4.43 -5.06 -7.92
CA GLU A 84 5.67 -4.30 -7.73
C GLU A 84 5.40 -2.79 -7.80
N LEU A 85 4.97 -2.19 -6.67
CA LEU A 85 4.62 -0.77 -6.55
C LEU A 85 5.70 0.05 -5.81
N GLY A 86 6.94 -0.45 -5.78
CA GLY A 86 8.06 0.29 -5.22
C GLY A 86 8.22 0.21 -3.70
N TYR A 87 7.54 -0.72 -3.02
CA TYR A 87 7.71 -0.95 -1.58
C TYR A 87 9.17 -1.21 -1.21
N LYS A 88 9.62 -0.72 -0.07
CA LYS A 88 10.77 -1.30 0.62
C LYS A 88 10.34 -2.62 1.27
N SER A 89 11.12 -3.68 1.11
CA SER A 89 10.69 -5.00 1.61
C SER A 89 11.83 -5.84 2.13
N ALA A 90 11.48 -6.77 3.03
CA ALA A 90 12.39 -7.79 3.53
C ALA A 90 11.65 -9.10 3.83
N LEU A 91 12.40 -10.19 3.81
CA LEU A 91 11.98 -11.51 4.31
C LEU A 91 12.96 -11.94 5.39
N VAL A 92 12.41 -12.27 6.55
CA VAL A 92 13.16 -12.75 7.73
C VAL A 92 12.69 -14.15 8.06
N GLY A 93 13.61 -15.06 8.28
CA GLY A 93 13.31 -16.36 8.88
C GLY A 93 13.78 -16.41 10.33
N PHE A 94 13.02 -17.02 11.22
CA PHE A 94 13.45 -17.31 12.59
C PHE A 94 13.29 -18.79 12.91
N GLY A 95 14.14 -19.26 13.85
CA GLY A 95 14.28 -20.64 14.27
C GLY A 95 15.75 -20.91 14.48
N SER A 96 16.15 -21.79 15.40
CA SER A 96 17.54 -22.06 15.69
C SER A 96 18.00 -23.44 15.20
N GLY A 97 19.27 -23.54 14.83
CA GLY A 97 19.90 -24.77 14.38
C GLY A 97 20.44 -24.71 12.97
N SER A 98 20.74 -25.88 12.37
CA SER A 98 21.34 -25.96 11.03
C SER A 98 20.47 -25.41 9.90
N CYS A 99 19.17 -25.35 10.13
CA CYS A 99 18.17 -24.91 9.15
C CYS A 99 18.08 -23.38 9.00
N VAL A 100 18.51 -22.61 9.99
CA VAL A 100 18.53 -21.15 9.99
C VAL A 100 19.96 -20.61 10.22
N ASN A 101 20.95 -21.39 9.84
CA ASN A 101 22.37 -21.01 9.84
C ASN A 101 22.96 -20.65 11.22
N ARG A 102 22.45 -21.25 12.30
CA ARG A 102 22.84 -21.07 13.72
C ARG A 102 22.51 -19.72 14.33
N GLU A 103 21.88 -18.82 13.62
CA GLU A 103 21.33 -17.58 14.14
C GLU A 103 19.87 -17.79 14.55
N ASP A 104 19.42 -17.11 15.59
CA ASP A 104 18.04 -17.22 16.07
C ASP A 104 17.04 -16.61 15.07
N ALA A 105 17.46 -15.55 14.35
CA ALA A 105 16.74 -14.95 13.23
C ALA A 105 17.71 -14.33 12.24
N ARG A 106 17.34 -14.31 10.94
CA ARG A 106 18.13 -13.67 9.90
C ARG A 106 17.30 -13.10 8.76
N VAL A 107 17.80 -12.06 8.14
CA VAL A 107 17.29 -11.55 6.87
C VAL A 107 17.74 -12.51 5.75
N VAL A 108 16.81 -13.04 4.99
CA VAL A 108 17.07 -13.89 3.81
C VAL A 108 16.83 -13.15 2.49
N TYR A 109 16.11 -12.02 2.55
CA TYR A 109 15.94 -11.09 1.43
C TYR A 109 15.78 -9.65 1.95
N GLY A 110 16.35 -8.68 1.25
CA GLY A 110 16.27 -7.27 1.56
C GLY A 110 17.20 -6.82 2.72
N PRO A 111 16.99 -5.60 3.28
CA PRO A 111 16.03 -4.60 2.82
C PRO A 111 16.36 -4.08 1.40
N ALA A 112 15.37 -4.09 0.53
CA ALA A 112 15.50 -3.63 -0.85
C ALA A 112 14.14 -3.13 -1.38
N THR A 113 14.15 -2.44 -2.52
CA THR A 113 12.92 -2.24 -3.29
C THR A 113 12.38 -3.61 -3.68
N TYR A 114 11.09 -3.85 -3.45
CA TYR A 114 10.47 -5.15 -3.69
C TYR A 114 10.65 -5.62 -5.12
N SER A 115 11.19 -6.82 -5.25
CA SER A 115 11.30 -7.59 -6.48
C SER A 115 10.78 -8.99 -6.21
N ARG A 116 9.75 -9.40 -6.94
CA ARG A 116 9.14 -10.75 -6.80
C ARG A 116 10.19 -11.86 -7.00
N ALA A 117 11.09 -11.67 -7.96
CA ALA A 117 12.11 -12.65 -8.28
C ALA A 117 13.14 -12.79 -7.14
N ASP A 118 13.62 -11.65 -6.62
CA ASP A 118 14.64 -11.66 -5.56
C ASP A 118 14.05 -12.11 -4.22
N PHE A 119 12.80 -11.74 -3.93
CA PHE A 119 12.07 -12.25 -2.77
C PHE A 119 11.91 -13.78 -2.84
N SER A 120 11.54 -14.31 -4.02
CA SER A 120 11.44 -15.76 -4.25
C SER A 120 12.79 -16.46 -4.03
N ASN A 121 13.90 -15.88 -4.52
CA ASN A 121 15.25 -16.39 -4.29
C ASN A 121 15.58 -16.42 -2.79
N GLY A 122 15.25 -15.36 -2.06
CA GLY A 122 15.42 -15.30 -0.60
C GLY A 122 14.64 -16.41 0.12
N LEU A 123 13.39 -16.66 -0.28
CA LEU A 123 12.57 -17.71 0.31
C LEU A 123 13.18 -19.12 0.13
N THR A 124 13.93 -19.36 -0.93
CA THR A 124 14.63 -20.65 -1.12
C THR A 124 15.70 -20.90 -0.07
N MET A 125 16.26 -19.85 0.54
CA MET A 125 17.26 -19.96 1.61
C MET A 125 16.72 -20.49 2.94
N LEU A 126 15.39 -20.52 3.11
CA LEU A 126 14.71 -21.22 4.20
C LEU A 126 14.46 -22.67 3.76
N GLU A 127 15.43 -23.56 4.02
CA GLU A 127 15.44 -24.92 3.49
C GLU A 127 14.66 -25.91 4.36
N CYS A 128 14.68 -25.71 5.69
CA CYS A 128 14.04 -26.62 6.64
C CYS A 128 13.66 -25.92 7.94
N ALA A 129 12.79 -26.54 8.74
CA ALA A 129 12.42 -26.10 10.08
C ALA A 129 13.29 -26.79 11.14
N GLY A 130 13.53 -26.11 12.27
CA GLY A 130 14.26 -26.70 13.41
C GLY A 130 14.57 -25.70 14.51
N GLY A 131 14.97 -26.23 15.67
CA GLY A 131 15.45 -25.46 16.82
C GLY A 131 14.32 -24.84 17.69
N ILE A 132 14.67 -23.80 18.43
CA ILE A 132 13.74 -23.04 19.28
C ILE A 132 12.88 -22.07 18.45
N THR A 133 11.96 -21.38 19.12
CA THR A 133 11.01 -20.44 18.48
C THR A 133 11.29 -19.00 18.93
N PRO A 134 12.37 -18.34 18.43
CA PRO A 134 12.75 -16.98 18.82
C PRO A 134 11.98 -15.93 17.98
N MET A 135 10.66 -15.93 18.04
CA MET A 135 9.83 -15.00 17.25
C MET A 135 10.14 -13.53 17.58
N ALA A 136 10.45 -13.20 18.84
CA ALA A 136 10.84 -11.85 19.23
C ALA A 136 12.09 -11.36 18.48
N ASP A 137 13.10 -12.25 18.28
CA ASP A 137 14.29 -11.91 17.50
C ASP A 137 13.95 -11.74 16.02
N GLY A 138 13.04 -12.59 15.48
CA GLY A 138 12.51 -12.42 14.12
C GLY A 138 11.83 -11.07 13.89
N VAL A 139 11.02 -10.64 14.85
CA VAL A 139 10.35 -9.34 14.84
C VAL A 139 11.37 -8.20 14.93
N ASN A 140 12.34 -8.27 15.83
CA ASN A 140 13.37 -7.25 15.99
C ASN A 140 14.24 -7.11 14.73
N VAL A 141 14.72 -8.23 14.17
CA VAL A 141 15.48 -8.26 12.91
C VAL A 141 14.64 -7.68 11.76
N GLY A 142 13.36 -8.05 11.69
CA GLY A 142 12.43 -7.49 10.68
C GLY A 142 12.26 -5.98 10.83
N SER A 143 12.09 -5.50 12.05
CA SER A 143 11.98 -4.07 12.38
C SER A 143 13.16 -3.26 11.86
N ASP A 144 14.37 -3.73 12.09
CA ASP A 144 15.59 -3.04 11.66
C ASP A 144 15.64 -2.85 10.14
N THR A 145 15.06 -3.77 9.36
CA THR A 145 15.05 -3.70 7.89
C THR A 145 14.18 -2.55 7.36
N VAL A 146 13.16 -2.13 8.09
CA VAL A 146 12.20 -1.09 7.67
C VAL A 146 12.38 0.23 8.41
N LYS A 147 13.42 0.35 9.21
CA LYS A 147 13.72 1.57 9.97
C LYS A 147 13.73 2.80 9.07
N GLY A 148 13.03 3.85 9.53
CA GLY A 148 12.88 5.10 8.78
C GLY A 148 11.81 5.09 7.68
N SER A 149 11.08 3.99 7.49
CA SER A 149 9.93 3.95 6.59
C SER A 149 8.72 4.69 7.20
N GLY A 150 7.78 5.13 6.35
CA GLY A 150 6.51 5.73 6.77
C GLY A 150 5.54 4.66 7.29
N GLN A 151 4.57 4.27 6.50
CA GLN A 151 3.62 3.19 6.81
C GLN A 151 4.28 1.82 6.63
N VAL A 152 4.11 0.92 7.60
CA VAL A 152 4.76 -0.40 7.62
C VAL A 152 3.74 -1.51 7.86
N ALA A 153 3.76 -2.54 7.02
CA ALA A 153 3.07 -3.80 7.26
C ALA A 153 4.08 -4.87 7.73
N LEU A 154 3.90 -5.39 8.94
CA LEU A 154 4.62 -6.54 9.46
C LEU A 154 3.73 -7.77 9.32
N ILE A 155 4.12 -8.73 8.48
CA ILE A 155 3.38 -9.96 8.20
C ILE A 155 4.11 -11.13 8.86
N ILE A 156 3.52 -11.73 9.91
CA ILE A 156 4.10 -12.85 10.66
C ILE A 156 3.39 -14.14 10.24
N VAL A 157 4.16 -15.11 9.76
CA VAL A 157 3.67 -16.43 9.32
C VAL A 157 4.23 -17.50 10.24
N SER A 158 3.39 -18.15 11.05
CA SER A 158 3.79 -19.12 12.10
C SER A 158 2.61 -20.02 12.47
N ASP A 159 2.88 -21.16 13.14
CA ASP A 159 1.86 -21.92 13.86
C ASP A 159 1.54 -21.30 15.24
N PHE A 160 2.31 -20.30 15.67
CA PHE A 160 2.20 -19.59 16.95
C PHE A 160 2.26 -20.52 18.17
N TRP A 161 2.83 -21.70 18.04
CA TRP A 161 2.90 -22.68 19.09
C TRP A 161 4.18 -22.57 19.93
N GLN A 162 4.08 -22.76 21.26
CA GLN A 162 5.20 -22.68 22.21
C GLN A 162 6.04 -21.41 22.11
N ILE A 163 5.40 -20.27 21.87
CA ILE A 163 6.06 -18.97 21.77
C ILE A 163 6.15 -18.31 23.15
N ASN A 164 7.29 -17.68 23.43
CA ASN A 164 7.40 -16.76 24.55
C ASN A 164 6.62 -15.47 24.26
N SER A 165 5.32 -15.48 24.53
CA SER A 165 4.42 -14.37 24.24
C SER A 165 4.86 -13.05 24.89
N GLY A 166 5.42 -13.10 26.12
CA GLY A 166 5.91 -11.90 26.79
C GLY A 166 7.06 -11.22 26.03
N ALA A 167 8.01 -12.01 25.49
CA ALA A 167 9.12 -11.46 24.71
C ALA A 167 8.64 -10.88 23.38
N VAL A 168 7.69 -11.54 22.71
CA VAL A 168 7.13 -11.05 21.43
C VAL A 168 6.34 -9.76 21.65
N ILE A 169 5.49 -9.70 22.67
CA ILE A 169 4.73 -8.49 23.01
C ILE A 169 5.69 -7.33 23.29
N ALA A 170 6.76 -7.54 24.07
CA ALA A 170 7.74 -6.50 24.35
C ALA A 170 8.46 -5.99 23.06
N ALA A 171 8.77 -6.89 22.13
CA ALA A 171 9.32 -6.50 20.80
C ALA A 171 8.32 -5.66 20.00
N ILE A 172 7.06 -6.05 19.98
CA ILE A 172 5.98 -5.32 19.30
C ILE A 172 5.72 -3.96 19.96
N ASP A 173 5.74 -3.88 21.31
CA ASP A 173 5.58 -2.61 22.02
C ASP A 173 6.71 -1.62 21.67
N THR A 174 7.94 -2.13 21.49
CA THR A 174 9.07 -1.32 21.03
C THR A 174 8.81 -0.77 19.62
N LEU A 175 8.37 -1.63 18.70
CA LEU A 175 7.96 -1.21 17.35
C LEU A 175 6.83 -0.20 17.36
N LYS A 176 5.82 -0.42 18.19
CA LYS A 176 4.70 0.52 18.33
C LYS A 176 5.15 1.87 18.87
N ALA A 177 6.14 1.91 19.75
CA ALA A 177 6.73 3.16 20.23
C ALA A 177 7.43 3.95 19.10
N ASP A 178 8.07 3.24 18.16
CA ASP A 178 8.79 3.86 17.03
C ASP A 178 7.86 4.30 15.88
N TYR A 179 6.82 3.53 15.61
CA TYR A 179 5.95 3.73 14.44
C TYR A 179 4.55 4.30 14.77
N GLY A 180 4.05 4.11 16.00
CA GLY A 180 2.69 4.49 16.38
C GLY A 180 1.63 3.82 15.50
N ASP A 181 0.68 4.61 15.00
CA ASP A 181 -0.40 4.12 14.13
C ASP A 181 0.04 3.81 12.68
N ARG A 182 1.31 4.06 12.36
CA ARG A 182 1.91 3.71 11.05
C ARG A 182 2.32 2.23 10.95
N LEU A 183 2.25 1.47 12.05
CA LEU A 183 2.53 0.03 12.07
C LEU A 183 1.23 -0.76 11.98
N CYS A 184 1.10 -1.58 10.96
CA CYS A 184 0.05 -2.59 10.85
C CYS A 184 0.66 -3.99 10.99
N ILE A 185 0.16 -4.78 11.94
CA ILE A 185 0.64 -6.15 12.15
C ILE A 185 -0.40 -7.12 11.61
N HIS A 186 0.04 -7.98 10.72
CA HIS A 186 -0.78 -9.01 10.10
C HIS A 186 -0.22 -10.37 10.46
N THR A 187 -1.06 -11.28 10.93
CA THR A 187 -0.66 -12.63 11.27
C THR A 187 -1.35 -13.64 10.35
N ILE A 188 -0.57 -14.59 9.84
CA ILE A 188 -1.06 -15.73 9.07
C ILE A 188 -0.72 -16.99 9.86
N LYS A 189 -1.72 -17.60 10.47
CA LYS A 189 -1.57 -18.82 11.24
C LYS A 189 -1.57 -20.03 10.31
N VAL A 190 -0.56 -20.90 10.43
CA VAL A 190 -0.48 -22.19 9.73
C VAL A 190 -0.75 -23.34 10.71
N GLY A 191 -1.29 -24.44 10.21
CA GLY A 191 -1.67 -25.58 11.04
C GLY A 191 -2.98 -25.37 11.82
N ASP A 192 -3.34 -26.36 12.63
CA ASP A 192 -4.59 -26.42 13.39
C ASP A 192 -4.41 -26.14 14.91
N ALA A 193 -3.20 -25.78 15.33
CA ALA A 193 -2.91 -25.55 16.75
C ALA A 193 -3.86 -24.50 17.34
N ASP A 194 -4.79 -24.93 18.18
CA ASP A 194 -5.73 -24.04 18.87
C ASP A 194 -5.01 -23.03 19.80
N GLU A 195 -3.86 -23.43 20.35
CA GLU A 195 -3.10 -22.65 21.33
C GLU A 195 -2.47 -21.36 20.76
N GLY A 196 -2.22 -21.28 19.44
CA GLY A 196 -1.56 -20.12 18.81
C GLY A 196 -2.50 -18.98 18.40
N GLY A 197 -3.80 -19.26 18.28
CA GLY A 197 -4.78 -18.32 17.75
C GLY A 197 -4.93 -17.04 18.57
N ASP A 198 -4.94 -17.17 19.90
CA ASP A 198 -5.07 -16.01 20.80
C ASP A 198 -3.88 -15.05 20.68
N LEU A 199 -2.66 -15.59 20.58
CA LEU A 199 -1.47 -14.75 20.40
C LEU A 199 -1.48 -14.08 19.02
N ALA A 200 -1.79 -14.82 17.97
CA ALA A 200 -1.89 -14.27 16.62
C ALA A 200 -2.90 -13.10 16.56
N ALA A 201 -4.09 -13.29 17.14
CA ALA A 201 -5.11 -12.26 17.22
C ALA A 201 -4.68 -11.06 18.08
N ALA A 202 -4.02 -11.29 19.22
CA ALA A 202 -3.52 -10.24 20.08
C ALA A 202 -2.47 -9.36 19.39
N LEU A 203 -1.53 -9.97 18.65
CA LEU A 203 -0.52 -9.24 17.88
C LEU A 203 -1.16 -8.40 16.77
N ALA A 204 -2.11 -8.96 16.03
CA ALA A 204 -2.84 -8.23 14.99
C ALA A 204 -3.68 -7.09 15.58
N GLY A 205 -4.20 -7.24 16.80
CA GLY A 205 -5.01 -6.24 17.48
C GLY A 205 -4.24 -5.06 18.09
N VAL A 206 -2.91 -5.01 17.97
CA VAL A 206 -2.09 -3.92 18.54
C VAL A 206 -2.46 -2.55 17.94
N ASN A 207 -2.81 -2.52 16.66
CA ASN A 207 -3.34 -1.35 15.97
C ASN A 207 -4.59 -1.74 15.16
N SER A 208 -5.47 -0.78 14.91
CA SER A 208 -6.75 -1.01 14.21
C SER A 208 -6.62 -1.46 12.75
N CYS A 209 -5.43 -1.32 12.16
CA CYS A 209 -5.14 -1.72 10.78
C CYS A 209 -4.64 -3.17 10.65
N GLY A 210 -4.36 -3.87 11.76
CA GLY A 210 -3.88 -5.24 11.72
C GLY A 210 -4.98 -6.26 11.41
N SER A 211 -4.57 -7.46 11.00
CA SER A 211 -5.47 -8.58 10.72
C SER A 211 -4.85 -9.91 11.08
N SER A 212 -5.67 -10.88 11.52
CA SER A 212 -5.26 -12.26 11.78
C SER A 212 -6.09 -13.19 10.91
N VAL A 213 -5.44 -14.08 10.16
CA VAL A 213 -6.09 -15.03 9.26
C VAL A 213 -5.44 -16.40 9.34
N ASP A 214 -6.20 -17.47 9.03
CA ASP A 214 -5.64 -18.81 8.86
C ASP A 214 -5.16 -18.99 7.41
N ALA A 215 -4.04 -19.68 7.24
CA ALA A 215 -3.41 -19.96 5.94
C ALA A 215 -4.38 -20.64 4.96
N GLY A 216 -5.22 -21.57 5.45
CA GLY A 216 -6.23 -22.24 4.65
C GLY A 216 -7.25 -21.30 4.01
N SER A 217 -7.58 -20.19 4.68
CA SER A 217 -8.47 -19.15 4.14
C SER A 217 -7.89 -18.41 2.92
N LEU A 218 -6.56 -18.45 2.74
CA LEU A 218 -5.82 -17.80 1.66
C LEU A 218 -5.50 -18.74 0.48
N ALA A 219 -5.99 -19.97 0.49
CA ALA A 219 -5.64 -20.99 -0.51
C ALA A 219 -6.13 -20.65 -1.93
N SER A 220 -7.20 -19.87 -2.08
CA SER A 220 -7.69 -19.48 -3.41
C SER A 220 -7.01 -18.17 -3.89
N SER A 221 -6.85 -18.07 -5.23
CA SER A 221 -6.30 -16.86 -5.87
C SER A 221 -7.09 -15.59 -5.50
N ALA A 222 -8.41 -15.69 -5.42
CA ALA A 222 -9.27 -14.55 -5.07
C ALA A 222 -9.08 -14.12 -3.60
N ALA A 223 -9.00 -15.10 -2.68
CA ALA A 223 -8.79 -14.78 -1.25
C ALA A 223 -7.40 -14.17 -1.01
N MET A 224 -6.36 -14.70 -1.66
CA MET A 224 -5.00 -14.14 -1.57
C MET A 224 -4.94 -12.73 -2.17
N ALA A 225 -5.60 -12.49 -3.31
CA ALA A 225 -5.68 -11.16 -3.90
C ALA A 225 -6.43 -10.17 -2.99
N GLY A 226 -7.53 -10.61 -2.35
CA GLY A 226 -8.24 -9.82 -1.34
C GLY A 226 -7.33 -9.45 -0.17
N TYR A 227 -6.62 -10.42 0.40
CA TYR A 227 -5.67 -10.19 1.48
C TYR A 227 -4.57 -9.19 1.09
N VAL A 228 -3.94 -9.36 -0.07
CA VAL A 228 -2.92 -8.42 -0.58
C VAL A 228 -3.49 -7.02 -0.74
N THR A 229 -4.71 -6.91 -1.26
CA THR A 229 -5.40 -5.62 -1.43
C THR A 229 -5.63 -4.96 -0.07
N ASP A 230 -6.16 -5.68 0.90
CA ASP A 230 -6.47 -5.13 2.23
C ASP A 230 -5.21 -4.70 2.99
N VAL A 231 -4.12 -5.46 2.86
CA VAL A 231 -2.87 -5.25 3.62
C VAL A 231 -1.98 -4.20 2.97
N LEU A 232 -1.77 -4.27 1.65
CA LEU A 232 -0.70 -3.52 0.97
C LEU A 232 -1.19 -2.44 0.00
N LEU A 233 -2.49 -2.42 -0.34
CA LEU A 233 -2.99 -1.55 -1.41
C LEU A 233 -4.04 -0.56 -0.88
N ALA A 234 -4.02 0.63 -1.45
CA ALA A 234 -5.06 1.63 -1.31
C ALA A 234 -5.68 1.91 -2.69
N PRO A 235 -6.98 2.21 -2.79
CA PRO A 235 -7.55 2.62 -4.05
C PRO A 235 -6.79 3.80 -4.64
N ALA A 236 -6.43 3.72 -5.92
CA ALA A 236 -5.89 4.87 -6.63
C ALA A 236 -6.94 5.96 -6.68
N THR A 237 -6.53 7.20 -6.50
CA THR A 237 -7.43 8.34 -6.58
C THR A 237 -7.06 9.23 -7.76
N VAL A 238 -8.07 9.79 -8.40
CA VAL A 238 -7.91 10.82 -9.42
C VAL A 238 -8.52 12.12 -8.91
N VAL A 239 -7.94 13.25 -9.29
CA VAL A 239 -8.54 14.55 -9.02
C VAL A 239 -9.48 14.89 -10.17
N LYS A 240 -10.75 15.13 -9.84
CA LYS A 240 -11.74 15.63 -10.77
C LYS A 240 -12.14 17.03 -10.38
N TYR A 241 -12.14 17.93 -11.38
CA TYR A 241 -12.49 19.31 -11.15
C TYR A 241 -13.98 19.57 -11.40
N GLU A 242 -14.64 20.12 -10.38
CA GLU A 242 -15.98 20.70 -10.51
C GLU A 242 -15.82 22.18 -10.80
N LYS A 243 -16.33 22.64 -11.95
CA LYS A 243 -16.29 24.04 -12.35
C LYS A 243 -17.54 24.77 -11.86
N ASN A 244 -17.35 25.83 -11.09
CA ASN A 244 -18.37 26.77 -10.67
C ASN A 244 -18.07 28.12 -11.30
N THR A 245 -18.99 28.63 -12.12
CA THR A 245 -18.86 29.93 -12.79
C THR A 245 -19.81 30.94 -12.16
N MET A 246 -19.28 32.07 -11.70
CA MET A 246 -20.07 33.16 -11.14
C MET A 246 -19.89 34.42 -11.97
N SER A 247 -21.00 35.11 -12.31
CA SER A 247 -20.90 36.37 -13.06
C SER A 247 -20.31 37.47 -12.18
N ALA A 248 -19.43 38.30 -12.75
CA ALA A 248 -18.84 39.41 -12.01
C ALA A 248 -19.91 40.43 -11.55
N SER A 249 -21.02 40.58 -12.28
CA SER A 249 -22.12 41.43 -11.87
C SER A 249 -22.88 40.94 -10.65
N ALA A 250 -22.90 39.63 -10.40
CA ALA A 250 -23.42 39.07 -9.16
C ALA A 250 -22.46 39.27 -7.98
N LEU A 251 -21.15 39.15 -8.25
CA LEU A 251 -20.13 39.22 -7.20
C LEU A 251 -19.74 40.67 -6.83
N PHE A 252 -19.65 41.59 -7.82
CA PHE A 252 -19.01 42.90 -7.66
C PHE A 252 -19.87 44.02 -8.26
N ASP A 253 -19.68 45.24 -7.79
CA ASP A 253 -20.13 46.44 -8.50
C ASP A 253 -19.35 46.62 -9.82
N HIS A 254 -19.90 47.46 -10.71
CA HIS A 254 -19.27 47.76 -11.96
C HIS A 254 -17.85 48.32 -11.76
N ASP A 255 -16.90 47.72 -12.44
CA ASP A 255 -15.49 48.09 -12.43
C ASP A 255 -14.81 48.00 -11.03
N LYS A 256 -15.38 47.19 -10.13
CA LYS A 256 -14.84 46.96 -8.77
C LYS A 256 -14.46 45.51 -8.53
N SER A 257 -13.71 45.31 -7.45
CA SER A 257 -13.36 43.98 -6.91
C SER A 257 -13.85 43.75 -5.48
N ASN A 258 -14.59 44.72 -4.87
CA ASN A 258 -15.22 44.50 -3.58
C ASN A 258 -16.49 43.69 -3.72
N LEU A 259 -16.57 42.58 -2.98
CA LEU A 259 -17.74 41.69 -3.00
C LEU A 259 -18.98 42.40 -2.44
N LYS A 260 -20.10 42.26 -3.17
CA LYS A 260 -21.43 42.67 -2.72
C LYS A 260 -22.02 41.59 -1.80
N ASP A 261 -23.08 41.96 -1.06
CA ASP A 261 -23.71 41.01 -0.13
C ASP A 261 -24.38 39.83 -0.84
N GLU A 262 -24.95 40.06 -2.05
CA GLU A 262 -25.44 38.98 -2.92
C GLU A 262 -24.32 38.04 -3.35
N GLY A 263 -23.15 38.60 -3.68
CA GLY A 263 -21.95 37.83 -4.06
C GLY A 263 -21.45 36.97 -2.90
N LYS A 264 -21.39 37.56 -1.69
CA LYS A 264 -21.05 36.80 -0.46
C LYS A 264 -22.02 35.68 -0.19
N THR A 265 -23.33 35.91 -0.37
CA THR A 265 -24.34 34.86 -0.18
C THR A 265 -24.12 33.70 -1.17
N ALA A 266 -23.83 34.00 -2.44
CA ALA A 266 -23.58 32.97 -3.44
C ALA A 266 -22.27 32.19 -3.15
N LEU A 267 -21.21 32.86 -2.73
CA LEU A 267 -19.95 32.24 -2.32
C LEU A 267 -20.13 31.38 -1.05
N HIS A 268 -20.85 31.87 -0.06
CA HIS A 268 -21.13 31.10 1.16
C HIS A 268 -21.82 29.75 0.86
N ALA A 269 -22.75 29.71 -0.07
CA ALA A 269 -23.38 28.46 -0.48
C ALA A 269 -22.38 27.47 -1.13
N LEU A 270 -21.41 27.99 -1.89
CA LEU A 270 -20.31 27.17 -2.45
C LEU A 270 -19.36 26.70 -1.35
N ASP A 271 -18.99 27.56 -0.42
CA ASP A 271 -18.10 27.23 0.69
C ASP A 271 -18.68 26.15 1.60
N GLU A 272 -19.97 26.20 1.89
CA GLU A 272 -20.66 25.13 2.62
C GLU A 272 -20.64 23.78 1.85
N SER A 273 -20.77 23.82 0.52
CA SER A 273 -20.64 22.62 -0.32
C SER A 273 -19.20 22.07 -0.31
N ILE A 274 -18.19 22.94 -0.30
CA ILE A 274 -16.76 22.57 -0.22
C ILE A 274 -16.48 21.93 1.15
N LYS A 275 -16.92 22.58 2.24
CA LYS A 275 -16.75 22.07 3.61
C LYS A 275 -17.43 20.71 3.80
N ALA A 276 -18.60 20.50 3.22
CA ALA A 276 -19.32 19.24 3.29
C ALA A 276 -18.56 18.08 2.60
N LYS A 277 -17.71 18.36 1.64
CA LYS A 277 -16.83 17.38 0.97
C LYS A 277 -15.57 17.06 1.80
N GLY A 278 -15.21 17.94 2.72
CA GLY A 278 -14.12 17.75 3.68
C GLY A 278 -12.77 17.43 3.03
N ALA A 279 -12.06 16.44 3.56
CA ALA A 279 -10.72 16.06 3.10
C ALA A 279 -10.64 15.54 1.65
N SER A 280 -11.75 15.35 0.95
CA SER A 280 -11.73 14.99 -0.47
C SER A 280 -11.41 16.19 -1.38
N VAL A 281 -11.56 17.42 -0.91
CA VAL A 281 -11.13 18.63 -1.63
C VAL A 281 -9.64 18.82 -1.42
N VAL A 282 -8.88 18.83 -2.51
CA VAL A 282 -7.40 18.87 -2.48
C VAL A 282 -6.81 20.16 -3.03
N ASP A 283 -7.53 20.84 -3.93
CA ASP A 283 -7.15 22.15 -4.44
C ASP A 283 -8.38 22.94 -4.94
N ILE A 284 -8.26 24.25 -4.99
CA ILE A 284 -9.27 25.18 -5.49
C ILE A 284 -8.56 26.22 -6.33
N ASN A 285 -8.92 26.31 -7.62
CA ASN A 285 -8.36 27.31 -8.52
C ASN A 285 -9.41 28.41 -8.79
N VAL A 286 -9.15 29.63 -8.34
CA VAL A 286 -10.00 30.80 -8.53
C VAL A 286 -9.44 31.64 -9.66
N ILE A 287 -10.17 31.75 -10.77
CA ILE A 287 -9.73 32.36 -12.04
C ILE A 287 -10.64 33.54 -12.36
N GLY A 288 -10.09 34.75 -12.39
CA GLY A 288 -10.83 35.95 -12.78
C GLY A 288 -10.75 36.22 -14.29
N HIS A 289 -11.86 36.72 -14.86
CA HIS A 289 -11.95 37.10 -16.25
C HIS A 289 -12.64 38.46 -16.42
N THR A 290 -12.32 39.15 -17.52
CA THR A 290 -12.97 40.40 -17.96
C THR A 290 -13.56 40.22 -19.36
N ASP A 291 -14.31 41.22 -19.82
CA ASP A 291 -14.56 41.43 -21.21
C ASP A 291 -13.38 42.21 -21.87
N SER A 292 -13.53 42.57 -23.14
CA SER A 292 -12.51 43.30 -23.89
C SER A 292 -12.58 44.83 -23.76
N ASP A 293 -13.40 45.37 -22.85
CA ASP A 293 -13.44 46.80 -22.59
C ASP A 293 -12.27 47.20 -21.67
N GLY A 294 -11.39 48.10 -22.13
CA GLY A 294 -10.20 48.52 -21.41
C GLY A 294 -8.88 48.08 -22.07
N THR A 295 -7.78 48.27 -21.38
CA THR A 295 -6.48 47.78 -21.85
C THR A 295 -6.24 46.37 -21.30
N GLU A 296 -5.47 45.56 -22.01
CA GLU A 296 -5.10 44.20 -21.59
C GLU A 296 -4.45 44.21 -20.19
N GLU A 297 -3.54 45.17 -19.93
CA GLU A 297 -2.89 45.32 -18.63
C GLU A 297 -3.89 45.62 -17.50
N TYR A 298 -4.84 46.53 -17.75
CA TYR A 298 -5.90 46.86 -16.81
C TYR A 298 -6.81 45.66 -16.55
N ASN A 299 -7.24 44.98 -17.59
CA ASN A 299 -8.10 43.78 -17.51
C ASN A 299 -7.41 42.65 -16.77
N MET A 300 -6.11 42.42 -16.99
CA MET A 300 -5.32 41.45 -16.25
C MET A 300 -5.30 41.79 -14.76
N ALA A 301 -4.96 43.03 -14.41
CA ALA A 301 -4.91 43.45 -13.02
C ALA A 301 -6.30 43.40 -12.34
N LEU A 302 -7.39 43.74 -13.04
CA LEU A 302 -8.74 43.68 -12.49
C LEU A 302 -9.20 42.24 -12.26
N SER A 303 -8.89 41.33 -13.18
CA SER A 303 -9.22 39.92 -13.05
C SER A 303 -8.52 39.27 -11.84
N ILE A 304 -7.23 39.55 -11.62
CA ILE A 304 -6.47 39.09 -10.45
C ILE A 304 -7.13 39.61 -9.17
N ARG A 305 -7.37 40.93 -9.04
CA ARG A 305 -7.99 41.49 -7.82
C ARG A 305 -9.36 40.89 -7.50
N ARG A 306 -10.16 40.55 -8.53
CA ARG A 306 -11.46 39.87 -8.33
C ARG A 306 -11.30 38.44 -7.83
N ALA A 307 -10.36 37.71 -8.37
CA ALA A 307 -10.06 36.35 -7.91
C ALA A 307 -9.50 36.35 -6.46
N GLU A 308 -8.62 37.31 -6.13
CA GLU A 308 -8.12 37.53 -4.76
C GLU A 308 -9.24 37.83 -3.78
N ALA A 309 -10.20 38.70 -4.13
CA ALA A 309 -11.33 39.03 -3.26
C ALA A 309 -12.23 37.82 -2.99
N VAL A 310 -12.39 36.93 -3.98
CA VAL A 310 -13.11 35.66 -3.80
C VAL A 310 -12.33 34.74 -2.85
N ARG A 311 -11.03 34.52 -3.08
CA ARG A 311 -10.16 33.73 -2.19
C ARG A 311 -10.23 34.27 -0.75
N ASP A 312 -10.06 35.57 -0.56
CA ASP A 312 -10.04 36.18 0.78
C ASP A 312 -11.38 35.97 1.51
N TYR A 313 -12.47 35.99 0.78
CA TYR A 313 -13.79 35.66 1.34
C TYR A 313 -13.87 34.18 1.74
N MET A 314 -13.47 33.22 0.85
CA MET A 314 -13.45 31.79 1.14
C MET A 314 -12.60 31.47 2.38
N VAL A 315 -11.44 32.12 2.50
CA VAL A 315 -10.57 31.98 3.68
C VAL A 315 -11.26 32.55 4.95
N SER A 316 -11.99 33.67 4.84
CA SER A 316 -12.75 34.23 5.96
C SER A 316 -13.92 33.32 6.41
N GLU A 317 -14.38 32.41 5.53
CA GLU A 317 -15.38 31.37 5.78
C GLU A 317 -14.73 30.00 6.15
N ASP A 318 -13.47 30.00 6.64
CA ASP A 318 -12.74 28.82 7.11
C ASP A 318 -12.33 27.80 6.02
N VAL A 319 -12.26 28.18 4.74
CA VAL A 319 -11.62 27.35 3.71
C VAL A 319 -10.09 27.52 3.85
N ASP A 320 -9.36 26.39 3.83
CA ASP A 320 -7.90 26.42 4.01
C ASP A 320 -7.21 27.19 2.86
N ALA A 321 -6.52 28.26 3.20
CA ALA A 321 -5.77 29.06 2.24
C ALA A 321 -4.67 28.29 1.49
N ALA A 322 -4.16 27.20 2.09
CA ALA A 322 -3.09 26.39 1.50
C ALA A 322 -3.53 25.59 0.25
N ILE A 323 -4.85 25.42 0.07
CA ILE A 323 -5.42 24.69 -1.09
C ILE A 323 -6.02 25.65 -2.13
N ILE A 324 -5.93 26.97 -1.96
CA ILE A 324 -6.54 27.96 -2.87
C ILE A 324 -5.47 28.66 -3.70
N ASP A 325 -5.45 28.39 -4.98
CA ASP A 325 -4.66 29.13 -5.98
C ASP A 325 -5.49 30.20 -6.67
N VAL A 326 -4.84 31.32 -6.98
CA VAL A 326 -5.48 32.49 -7.63
C VAL A 326 -4.78 32.82 -8.93
N SER A 327 -5.55 33.07 -9.97
CA SER A 327 -5.05 33.63 -11.21
C SER A 327 -6.03 34.62 -11.85
N GLY A 328 -5.50 35.49 -12.71
CA GLY A 328 -6.30 36.32 -13.60
C GLY A 328 -5.97 36.01 -15.03
N GLU A 329 -6.96 35.96 -15.89
CA GLU A 329 -6.80 35.74 -17.32
C GLU A 329 -7.21 36.98 -18.15
N GLY A 330 -7.64 38.07 -17.49
CA GLY A 330 -8.10 39.27 -18.18
C GLY A 330 -9.14 38.91 -19.21
N GLU A 331 -8.97 39.42 -20.45
CA GLU A 331 -9.84 39.19 -21.60
C GLU A 331 -9.42 38.00 -22.49
N SER A 332 -8.35 37.26 -22.12
CA SER A 332 -7.69 36.29 -22.99
C SER A 332 -8.53 35.06 -23.32
N ASN A 333 -9.47 34.67 -22.42
CA ASN A 333 -10.28 33.47 -22.54
C ASN A 333 -11.79 33.78 -22.52
N PRO A 334 -12.34 34.41 -23.59
CA PRO A 334 -13.75 34.71 -23.64
C PRO A 334 -14.59 33.44 -23.89
N ILE A 335 -15.74 33.35 -23.20
CA ILE A 335 -16.71 32.25 -23.39
C ILE A 335 -17.87 32.68 -24.32
N ALA A 336 -17.99 33.99 -24.60
CA ALA A 336 -18.98 34.55 -25.49
C ALA A 336 -18.37 35.70 -26.32
N SER A 337 -19.15 36.20 -27.29
CA SER A 337 -18.69 37.28 -28.18
C SER A 337 -18.57 38.62 -27.44
N ASN A 338 -17.39 39.22 -27.48
CA ASN A 338 -17.19 40.59 -26.95
C ASN A 338 -17.87 41.68 -27.81
N ALA A 339 -18.40 41.34 -28.98
CA ALA A 339 -19.10 42.30 -29.86
C ALA A 339 -20.50 42.67 -29.32
N THR A 340 -21.11 41.82 -28.50
CA THR A 340 -22.46 42.04 -27.94
C THR A 340 -22.38 42.37 -26.43
N GLN A 341 -23.34 43.12 -25.91
CA GLN A 341 -23.43 43.46 -24.50
C GLN A 341 -23.63 42.23 -23.63
N GLU A 342 -24.46 41.30 -24.11
CA GLU A 342 -24.74 40.01 -23.42
C GLU A 342 -23.47 39.17 -23.34
N GLY A 343 -22.75 39.03 -24.44
CA GLY A 343 -21.51 38.24 -24.47
C GLY A 343 -20.41 38.83 -23.58
N ARG A 344 -20.26 40.16 -23.56
CA ARG A 344 -19.35 40.80 -22.60
C ARG A 344 -19.78 40.54 -21.17
N ALA A 345 -21.08 40.54 -20.85
CA ALA A 345 -21.56 40.23 -19.52
C ALA A 345 -21.22 38.77 -19.08
N GLU A 346 -21.27 37.82 -20.01
CA GLU A 346 -20.84 36.43 -19.76
C GLU A 346 -19.33 36.31 -19.57
N ASN A 347 -18.53 37.10 -20.33
CA ASN A 347 -17.06 37.09 -20.22
C ASN A 347 -16.61 37.65 -18.86
N ARG A 348 -17.33 38.64 -18.28
CA ARG A 348 -17.06 39.14 -16.95
C ARG A 348 -17.49 38.12 -15.87
N ARG A 349 -16.60 37.22 -15.50
CA ARG A 349 -16.87 36.12 -14.58
C ARG A 349 -15.70 35.80 -13.67
N VAL A 350 -15.96 35.01 -12.64
CA VAL A 350 -14.95 34.27 -11.89
C VAL A 350 -15.29 32.79 -12.00
N ASP A 351 -14.32 32.03 -12.47
CA ASP A 351 -14.39 30.57 -12.51
C ASP A 351 -13.69 30.00 -11.27
N ILE A 352 -14.36 29.09 -10.55
CA ILE A 352 -13.84 28.43 -9.35
C ILE A 352 -13.83 26.93 -9.65
N HIS A 353 -12.63 26.36 -9.80
CA HIS A 353 -12.44 24.94 -10.07
C HIS A 353 -12.07 24.25 -8.74
N VAL A 354 -12.94 23.40 -8.25
CA VAL A 354 -12.75 22.63 -7.02
C VAL A 354 -12.26 21.24 -7.39
N GLY A 355 -11.02 20.92 -7.05
CA GLY A 355 -10.38 19.62 -7.27
C GLY A 355 -10.77 18.65 -6.15
N ILE A 356 -11.46 17.55 -6.53
CA ILE A 356 -11.98 16.56 -5.62
C ILE A 356 -11.32 15.22 -5.93
N THR A 357 -10.72 14.60 -4.93
CA THR A 357 -10.23 13.22 -5.04
C THR A 357 -11.40 12.24 -5.02
N GLN A 358 -11.38 11.31 -5.97
CA GLN A 358 -12.31 10.20 -6.01
C GLN A 358 -11.58 8.93 -6.48
N PRO A 359 -12.08 7.72 -6.17
CA PRO A 359 -11.48 6.49 -6.67
C PRO A 359 -11.31 6.55 -8.18
N ALA A 360 -10.17 6.07 -8.68
CA ALA A 360 -9.96 5.83 -10.11
C ALA A 360 -10.90 4.68 -10.52
N ASN A 361 -11.82 4.95 -11.45
CA ASN A 361 -12.78 3.96 -11.95
C ASN A 361 -12.12 3.03 -12.97
#